data_4d95dae68b1b5bdc499dc171a39ec9a7
#
_entry.id   4d95dae68b1b5bdc499dc171a39ec9a7
#
_cell.length_a   1.000
_cell.length_b   1.000
_cell.length_c   1.000
_cell.angle_alpha   90.00
_cell.angle_beta   90.00
_cell.angle_gamma   90.00
#
_symmetry.space_group_name_H-M   'P 1'
#
loop_
_entity.id
_entity.type
_entity.pdbx_description
1 polymer ?
#
loop_
_entity_poly.entity_id
_entity_poly.type
_entity_poly.pdbx_seq_one_letter_code
_entity_poly.pdbx_strand_id
1 'polypeptide(L)'
;EYIAFSDQDDIWLPEKMLSALKLLKKNDADLYCSNLTKWDTSNGSFSELKKDFPQKEFDYLFEGGSAGCTYVFTKKIAKELQSFLVKLDTSNWKGFSHDWLVYFFARSRNFKVFIDGNSFIHYRLHQENVHGHLNKLSWNTIKEKSSEVLKGYYQNHVMNYIQYLDKDSAEYKIYKSFLGNYFQRNFIIWKYNTQLMRDNRKFMIFAVLNLLKF
;
A
#
# COMPACT_ATOMS: atom_id res chain seq x y z
N GLU A 1 7.66 7.11 22.30
CA GLU A 1 8.39 5.96 21.73
C GLU A 1 7.82 5.63 20.34
N TYR A 2 8.70 5.38 19.37
CA TYR A 2 8.35 5.16 17.97
C TYR A 2 9.08 3.93 17.45
N ILE A 3 8.53 3.31 16.41
CA ILE A 3 9.06 2.12 15.76
C ILE A 3 9.16 2.44 14.26
N ALA A 4 10.24 1.98 13.64
CA ALA A 4 10.46 2.12 12.20
C ALA A 4 10.81 0.76 11.59
N PHE A 5 10.35 0.52 10.37
CA PHE A 5 10.82 -0.60 9.57
C PHE A 5 12.09 -0.23 8.82
N SER A 6 12.97 -1.18 8.66
CA SER A 6 14.23 -1.04 7.92
C SER A 6 14.45 -2.29 7.09
N ASP A 7 14.61 -2.09 5.80
CA ASP A 7 15.06 -3.14 4.90
C ASP A 7 16.61 -3.16 4.93
N GLN A 8 17.18 -4.34 4.81
CA GLN A 8 18.63 -4.56 5.01
C GLN A 8 19.51 -3.98 3.91
N ASP A 9 18.91 -3.70 2.75
CA ASP A 9 19.56 -3.26 1.51
C ASP A 9 19.34 -1.78 1.19
N ASP A 10 18.54 -1.08 1.99
CA ASP A 10 18.24 0.33 1.80
C ASP A 10 19.17 1.25 2.62
N ILE A 11 19.38 2.46 2.14
CA ILE A 11 20.17 3.49 2.84
C ILE A 11 19.23 4.55 3.40
N TRP A 12 19.24 4.70 4.72
CA TRP A 12 18.56 5.80 5.38
C TRP A 12 19.41 7.07 5.34
N LEU A 13 18.81 8.18 4.92
CA LEU A 13 19.44 9.49 5.07
C LEU A 13 19.40 9.94 6.54
N PRO A 14 20.39 10.73 7.00
CA PRO A 14 20.52 11.11 8.41
C PRO A 14 19.26 11.72 9.02
N GLU A 15 18.51 12.49 8.24
CA GLU A 15 17.33 13.22 8.69
C GLU A 15 16.05 12.37 8.76
N LYS A 16 16.06 11.11 8.29
CA LYS A 16 14.86 10.28 8.17
C LYS A 16 14.04 10.23 9.45
N MET A 17 14.66 9.82 10.55
CA MET A 17 13.92 9.67 11.81
C MET A 17 13.49 11.01 12.39
N LEU A 18 14.36 12.02 12.35
CA LEU A 18 14.05 13.36 12.86
C LEU A 18 12.86 13.99 12.12
N SER A 19 12.86 13.92 10.79
CA SER A 19 11.79 14.44 9.94
C SER A 19 10.48 13.69 10.19
N ALA A 20 10.51 12.36 10.23
CA ALA A 20 9.33 11.54 10.50
C ALA A 20 8.71 11.90 11.86
N LEU A 21 9.52 12.00 12.93
CA LEU A 21 9.03 12.32 14.27
C LEU A 21 8.44 13.74 14.36
N LYS A 22 9.09 14.71 13.70
CA LYS A 22 8.59 16.09 13.62
C LYS A 22 7.23 16.14 12.92
N LEU A 23 7.08 15.42 11.80
CA LEU A 23 5.86 15.42 11.01
C LEU A 23 4.73 14.61 11.66
N LEU A 24 5.03 13.49 12.33
CA LEU A 24 4.06 12.79 13.17
C LEU A 24 3.47 13.70 14.22
N LYS A 25 4.31 14.43 14.97
CA LYS A 25 3.86 15.39 16.01
C LYS A 25 3.08 16.55 15.40
N LYS A 26 3.61 17.17 14.33
CA LYS A 26 2.96 18.34 13.70
C LYS A 26 1.57 18.04 13.19
N ASN A 27 1.37 16.84 12.64
CA ASN A 27 0.11 16.42 12.03
C ASN A 27 -0.79 15.63 13.00
N ASP A 28 -0.37 15.43 14.24
CA ASP A 28 -1.06 14.53 15.18
C ASP A 28 -1.34 13.16 14.56
N ALA A 29 -0.34 12.61 13.89
CA ALA A 29 -0.46 11.36 13.14
C ALA A 29 0.16 10.19 13.92
N ASP A 30 -0.39 9.00 13.70
CA ASP A 30 0.06 7.76 14.33
C ASP A 30 1.01 6.96 13.43
N LEU A 31 0.85 7.07 12.11
CA LEU A 31 1.69 6.42 11.08
C LEU A 31 2.23 7.46 10.11
N TYR A 32 3.53 7.43 9.89
CA TYR A 32 4.25 8.17 8.86
C TYR A 32 4.72 7.21 7.78
N CYS A 33 4.61 7.64 6.54
CA CYS A 33 5.33 7.06 5.39
C CYS A 33 5.71 8.18 4.41
N SER A 34 6.53 7.87 3.41
CA SER A 34 7.07 8.92 2.53
C SER A 34 7.29 8.45 1.09
N ASN A 35 7.62 9.38 0.22
CA ASN A 35 8.26 9.07 -1.05
C ASN A 35 9.59 8.35 -0.83
N LEU A 36 10.10 7.72 -1.91
CA LEU A 36 11.43 7.09 -1.91
C LEU A 36 12.25 7.61 -3.08
N THR A 37 13.55 7.55 -2.94
CA THR A 37 14.51 7.73 -4.04
C THR A 37 15.05 6.37 -4.45
N LYS A 38 14.71 5.89 -5.64
CA LYS A 38 15.31 4.68 -6.20
C LYS A 38 16.77 4.95 -6.54
N TRP A 39 17.64 4.04 -6.15
CA TRP A 39 19.05 4.03 -6.50
C TRP A 39 19.36 2.80 -7.34
N ASP A 40 19.59 3.03 -8.63
CA ASP A 40 20.04 2.00 -9.55
C ASP A 40 21.57 1.86 -9.43
N THR A 41 22.00 0.80 -8.76
CA THR A 41 23.43 0.54 -8.51
C THR A 41 24.20 0.13 -9.75
N SER A 42 23.53 -0.27 -10.84
CA SER A 42 24.19 -0.67 -12.08
C SER A 42 24.76 0.52 -12.86
N ASN A 43 24.14 1.68 -12.75
CA ASN A 43 24.53 2.91 -13.47
C ASN A 43 24.68 4.13 -12.55
N GLY A 44 24.47 3.96 -11.23
CA GLY A 44 24.57 5.02 -10.23
C GLY A 44 23.46 6.08 -10.29
N SER A 45 22.39 5.86 -11.05
CA SER A 45 21.33 6.85 -11.21
C SER A 45 20.33 6.84 -10.04
N PHE A 46 19.77 8.02 -9.78
CA PHE A 46 18.69 8.22 -8.81
C PHE A 46 17.41 8.67 -9.51
N SER A 47 16.28 8.16 -9.05
CA SER A 47 14.97 8.59 -9.54
C SER A 47 13.93 8.56 -8.43
N GLU A 48 13.03 9.54 -8.42
CA GLU A 48 11.96 9.59 -7.42
C GLU A 48 10.90 8.51 -7.65
N LEU A 49 10.44 7.91 -6.56
CA LEU A 49 9.24 7.07 -6.53
C LEU A 49 8.17 7.77 -5.69
N LYS A 50 7.30 8.51 -6.37
CA LYS A 50 6.22 9.26 -5.75
C LYS A 50 5.17 8.35 -5.13
N LYS A 51 4.80 8.62 -3.88
CA LYS A 51 3.77 7.95 -3.08
C LYS A 51 2.80 8.91 -2.38
N ASP A 52 3.13 10.19 -2.30
CA ASP A 52 2.39 11.26 -1.61
C ASP A 52 1.14 11.74 -2.38
N PHE A 53 0.43 10.82 -3.03
CA PHE A 53 -0.88 11.14 -3.57
C PHE A 53 -1.88 11.39 -2.43
N PRO A 54 -2.85 12.32 -2.60
CA PRO A 54 -3.87 12.59 -1.59
C PRO A 54 -4.62 11.33 -1.18
N GLN A 55 -4.72 11.08 0.11
CA GLN A 55 -5.47 9.95 0.65
C GLN A 55 -6.94 10.07 0.28
N LYS A 56 -7.56 8.93 0.01
CA LYS A 56 -8.97 8.79 -0.34
C LYS A 56 -9.69 7.97 0.72
N GLU A 57 -11.00 8.03 0.72
CA GLU A 57 -11.81 7.39 1.77
C GLU A 57 -11.53 5.89 1.90
N PHE A 58 -11.42 5.18 0.77
CA PHE A 58 -11.27 3.73 0.71
C PHE A 58 -9.98 3.26 0.01
N ASP A 59 -8.96 4.12 -0.12
CA ASP A 59 -7.73 3.78 -0.83
C ASP A 59 -6.98 2.57 -0.25
N TYR A 60 -6.98 2.47 1.07
CA TYR A 60 -6.30 1.39 1.81
C TYR A 60 -6.89 0.01 1.57
N LEU A 61 -8.09 -0.07 1.02
CA LEU A 61 -8.70 -1.33 0.62
C LEU A 61 -8.03 -1.94 -0.62
N PHE A 62 -7.44 -1.12 -1.50
CA PHE A 62 -6.88 -1.56 -2.77
C PHE A 62 -5.43 -1.12 -3.01
N GLU A 63 -4.80 -0.42 -2.07
CA GLU A 63 -3.37 -0.08 -2.15
C GLU A 63 -2.72 0.17 -0.78
N GLY A 64 -1.40 -0.03 -0.69
CA GLY A 64 -0.60 0.32 0.48
C GLY A 64 -0.25 1.81 0.52
N GLY A 65 0.18 2.32 1.68
CA GLY A 65 0.58 3.71 1.86
C GLY A 65 1.85 4.09 1.09
N SER A 66 2.92 3.34 1.33
CA SER A 66 4.21 3.44 0.66
C SER A 66 4.95 2.12 0.84
N ALA A 67 6.26 2.04 0.53
CA ALA A 67 7.09 0.90 0.88
C ALA A 67 7.34 0.84 2.38
N GLY A 68 7.38 -0.36 2.95
CA GLY A 68 7.51 -0.60 4.39
C GLY A 68 8.71 0.09 5.02
N CYS A 69 9.85 0.09 4.33
CA CYS A 69 11.08 0.76 4.79
C CYS A 69 10.90 2.26 5.10
N THR A 70 9.85 2.92 4.58
CA THR A 70 9.54 4.31 4.89
C THR A 70 8.74 4.49 6.18
N TYR A 71 8.14 3.43 6.73
CA TYR A 71 7.19 3.52 7.82
C TYR A 71 7.85 3.84 9.16
N VAL A 72 7.29 4.85 9.83
CA VAL A 72 7.56 5.17 11.23
C VAL A 72 6.21 5.35 11.93
N PHE A 73 6.00 4.68 13.05
CA PHE A 73 4.71 4.70 13.74
C PHE A 73 4.85 4.76 15.26
N THR A 74 3.79 5.21 15.89
CA THR A 74 3.73 5.36 17.34
C THR A 74 3.66 4.01 18.05
N LYS A 75 4.10 3.97 19.31
CA LYS A 75 3.93 2.81 20.18
C LYS A 75 2.46 2.38 20.31
N LYS A 76 1.52 3.31 20.15
CA LYS A 76 0.08 3.02 20.18
C LYS A 76 -0.29 2.05 19.06
N ILE A 77 0.03 2.38 17.79
CA ILE A 77 -0.18 1.46 16.66
C ILE A 77 0.55 0.14 16.89
N ALA A 78 1.82 0.18 17.33
CA ALA A 78 2.62 -1.03 17.51
C ALA A 78 1.96 -2.04 18.44
N LYS A 79 1.43 -1.60 19.57
CA LYS A 79 0.76 -2.48 20.55
C LYS A 79 -0.52 -3.09 19.98
N GLU A 80 -1.34 -2.28 19.31
CA GLU A 80 -2.60 -2.77 18.74
C GLU A 80 -2.34 -3.69 17.54
N LEU A 81 -1.36 -3.35 16.70
CA LEU A 81 -0.92 -4.19 15.59
C LEU A 81 -0.37 -5.53 16.09
N GLN A 82 0.45 -5.54 17.14
CA GLN A 82 0.94 -6.78 17.75
C GLN A 82 -0.22 -7.67 18.21
N SER A 83 -1.21 -7.11 18.88
CA SER A 83 -2.40 -7.84 19.32
C SER A 83 -3.25 -8.37 18.16
N PHE A 84 -3.26 -7.65 17.04
CA PHE A 84 -3.92 -8.07 15.81
C PHE A 84 -3.14 -9.21 15.13
N LEU A 85 -1.82 -9.10 15.02
CA LEU A 85 -0.95 -10.09 14.37
C LEU A 85 -1.00 -11.45 15.04
N VAL A 86 -1.16 -11.52 16.37
CA VAL A 86 -1.32 -12.79 17.10
C VAL A 86 -2.57 -13.56 16.65
N LYS A 87 -3.58 -12.86 16.16
CA LYS A 87 -4.84 -13.45 15.67
C LYS A 87 -4.86 -13.66 14.15
N LEU A 88 -3.80 -13.24 13.47
CA LEU A 88 -3.72 -13.25 12.03
C LEU A 88 -3.18 -14.58 11.53
N ASP A 89 -4.00 -15.35 10.82
CA ASP A 89 -3.53 -16.52 10.10
C ASP A 89 -3.22 -16.16 8.65
N THR A 90 -1.94 -16.15 8.31
CA THR A 90 -1.44 -15.84 6.96
C THR A 90 -1.03 -17.08 6.18
N SER A 91 -1.21 -18.28 6.71
CA SER A 91 -0.73 -19.54 6.13
C SER A 91 -1.23 -19.79 4.70
N ASN A 92 -2.45 -19.34 4.41
CA ASN A 92 -3.10 -19.50 3.10
C ASN A 92 -3.11 -18.21 2.26
N TRP A 93 -2.43 -17.16 2.69
CA TRP A 93 -2.45 -15.89 1.97
C TRP A 93 -1.59 -15.93 0.72
N LYS A 94 -2.16 -15.48 -0.40
CA LYS A 94 -1.45 -15.26 -1.65
C LYS A 94 -1.10 -13.78 -1.77
N GLY A 95 0.18 -13.47 -1.99
CA GLY A 95 0.62 -12.09 -2.20
C GLY A 95 0.60 -11.25 -0.92
N PHE A 96 1.11 -11.78 0.18
CA PHE A 96 1.25 -11.04 1.43
C PHE A 96 2.21 -9.85 1.27
N SER A 97 1.79 -8.67 1.77
CA SER A 97 2.59 -7.46 1.83
C SER A 97 2.43 -6.86 3.22
N HIS A 98 3.52 -6.82 3.98
CA HIS A 98 3.51 -6.29 5.35
C HIS A 98 3.24 -4.78 5.40
N ASP A 99 3.70 -4.02 4.41
CA ASP A 99 3.46 -2.59 4.29
C ASP A 99 1.98 -2.29 3.99
N TRP A 100 1.36 -3.05 3.09
CA TRP A 100 -0.08 -2.91 2.87
C TRP A 100 -0.88 -3.30 4.12
N LEU A 101 -0.49 -4.37 4.82
CA LEU A 101 -1.13 -4.79 6.06
C LEU A 101 -1.12 -3.67 7.11
N VAL A 102 0.02 -3.03 7.34
CA VAL A 102 0.13 -1.94 8.33
C VAL A 102 -0.71 -0.73 7.94
N TYR A 103 -0.72 -0.36 6.66
CA TYR A 103 -1.53 0.74 6.16
C TYR A 103 -3.04 0.43 6.27
N PHE A 104 -3.45 -0.77 5.85
CA PHE A 104 -4.83 -1.25 6.02
C PHE A 104 -5.24 -1.25 7.48
N PHE A 105 -4.43 -1.80 8.37
CA PHE A 105 -4.69 -1.82 9.81
C PHE A 105 -4.86 -0.41 10.37
N ALA A 106 -3.94 0.50 10.05
CA ALA A 106 -4.00 1.87 10.55
C ALA A 106 -5.29 2.57 10.08
N ARG A 107 -5.60 2.50 8.79
CA ARG A 107 -6.74 3.19 8.20
C ARG A 107 -8.08 2.59 8.62
N SER A 108 -8.22 1.27 8.64
CA SER A 108 -9.46 0.59 9.07
C SER A 108 -9.79 0.78 10.56
N ARG A 109 -8.81 1.21 11.36
CA ARG A 109 -8.98 1.52 12.78
C ARG A 109 -8.93 3.01 13.11
N ASN A 110 -9.08 3.87 12.08
CA ASN A 110 -9.11 5.32 12.20
C ASN A 110 -7.84 5.94 12.80
N PHE A 111 -6.68 5.25 12.72
CA PHE A 111 -5.41 5.89 12.99
C PHE A 111 -5.09 6.93 11.92
N LYS A 112 -4.55 8.03 12.35
CA LYS A 112 -4.18 9.12 11.44
C LYS A 112 -2.86 8.81 10.76
N VAL A 113 -2.87 8.80 9.43
CA VAL A 113 -1.70 8.52 8.61
C VAL A 113 -1.26 9.80 7.90
N PHE A 114 0.04 10.07 7.93
CA PHE A 114 0.67 11.15 7.18
C PHE A 114 1.62 10.58 6.13
N ILE A 115 1.45 11.00 4.88
CA ILE A 115 2.30 10.61 3.74
C ILE A 115 3.10 11.83 3.31
N ASP A 116 4.44 11.76 3.52
CA ASP A 116 5.35 12.86 3.21
C ASP A 116 5.78 12.83 1.73
N GLY A 117 5.80 14.00 1.10
CA GLY A 117 6.30 14.19 -0.26
C GLY A 117 7.84 14.20 -0.36
N ASN A 118 8.55 14.23 0.78
CA ASN A 118 10.01 14.13 0.77
C ASN A 118 10.47 12.68 0.79
N SER A 119 11.68 12.42 0.32
CA SER A 119 12.34 11.13 0.39
C SER A 119 13.56 11.19 1.29
N PHE A 120 13.62 10.29 2.28
CA PHE A 120 14.75 10.13 3.19
C PHE A 120 15.35 8.72 3.12
N ILE A 121 15.10 8.01 2.02
CA ILE A 121 15.61 6.65 1.77
C ILE A 121 16.12 6.56 0.34
N HIS A 122 17.30 6.01 0.18
CA HIS A 122 17.76 5.47 -1.09
C HIS A 122 17.37 3.99 -1.16
N TYR A 123 16.31 3.72 -1.91
CA TYR A 123 15.82 2.37 -2.16
C TYR A 123 16.67 1.71 -3.24
N ARG A 124 17.47 0.73 -2.83
CA ARG A 124 18.43 0.07 -3.70
C ARG A 124 17.71 -0.84 -4.70
N LEU A 125 18.00 -0.66 -5.99
CA LEU A 125 17.53 -1.58 -7.03
C LEU A 125 18.61 -2.63 -7.31
N HIS A 126 18.24 -3.90 -7.15
CA HIS A 126 19.05 -5.05 -7.55
C HIS A 126 18.15 -6.13 -8.18
N GLN A 127 18.74 -7.15 -8.80
CA GLN A 127 17.99 -8.16 -9.56
C GLN A 127 17.00 -8.97 -8.72
N GLU A 128 17.21 -9.06 -7.42
CA GLU A 128 16.38 -9.83 -6.49
C GLU A 128 15.28 -9.02 -5.80
N ASN A 129 15.12 -7.73 -6.10
CA ASN A 129 14.02 -6.95 -5.52
C ASN A 129 12.66 -7.54 -5.90
N VAL A 130 11.81 -7.76 -4.91
CA VAL A 130 10.42 -8.27 -5.11
C VAL A 130 9.62 -7.37 -6.07
N HIS A 131 9.94 -6.09 -6.13
CA HIS A 131 9.37 -5.11 -7.06
C HIS A 131 10.40 -4.59 -8.08
N GLY A 132 11.33 -5.45 -8.49
CA GLY A 132 12.48 -5.25 -9.37
C GLY A 132 12.41 -4.16 -10.44
N HIS A 133 13.39 -4.11 -11.31
CA HIS A 133 13.69 -3.17 -12.40
C HIS A 133 12.51 -2.78 -13.32
N LEU A 134 11.41 -2.33 -12.77
CA LEU A 134 10.27 -1.95 -13.58
C LEU A 134 10.43 -0.50 -14.03
N ASN A 135 11.00 -0.32 -15.22
CA ASN A 135 10.69 0.88 -16.00
C ASN A 135 9.17 0.96 -16.10
N LYS A 136 8.56 1.92 -15.38
CA LYS A 136 7.09 2.09 -15.29
C LYS A 136 6.40 2.13 -16.66
N LEU A 137 7.13 2.40 -17.73
CA LEU A 137 6.67 2.55 -19.11
C LEU A 137 7.07 1.37 -20.03
N SER A 138 7.76 0.34 -19.52
CA SER A 138 8.02 -0.85 -20.34
C SER A 138 6.74 -1.64 -20.56
N TRP A 139 6.47 -2.00 -21.82
CA TRP A 139 5.36 -2.88 -22.20
C TRP A 139 5.36 -4.20 -21.41
N ASN A 140 6.53 -4.74 -21.11
CA ASN A 140 6.68 -5.96 -20.31
C ASN A 140 6.16 -5.73 -18.87
N THR A 141 6.50 -4.63 -18.24
CA THR A 141 6.02 -4.27 -16.89
C THR A 141 4.50 -4.09 -16.86
N ILE A 142 3.94 -3.41 -17.86
CA ILE A 142 2.49 -3.22 -17.97
C ILE A 142 1.81 -4.57 -18.15
N LYS A 143 2.35 -5.42 -19.04
CA LYS A 143 1.82 -6.77 -19.30
C LYS A 143 1.87 -7.66 -18.06
N GLU A 144 2.98 -7.69 -17.32
CA GLU A 144 3.13 -8.46 -16.08
C GLU A 144 2.12 -8.01 -15.02
N LYS A 145 2.07 -6.72 -14.72
CA LYS A 145 1.11 -6.18 -13.73
C LYS A 145 -0.34 -6.39 -14.13
N SER A 146 -0.65 -6.22 -15.41
CA SER A 146 -1.99 -6.51 -15.92
C SER A 146 -2.34 -8.00 -15.78
N SER A 147 -1.37 -8.89 -16.07
CA SER A 147 -1.52 -10.34 -15.87
C SER A 147 -1.78 -10.69 -14.40
N GLU A 148 -1.06 -10.09 -13.46
CA GLU A 148 -1.29 -10.31 -12.02
C GLU A 148 -2.70 -9.91 -11.59
N VAL A 149 -3.17 -8.74 -12.04
CA VAL A 149 -4.53 -8.26 -11.74
C VAL A 149 -5.57 -9.22 -12.33
N LEU A 150 -5.39 -9.65 -13.58
CA LEU A 150 -6.29 -10.61 -14.24
C LEU A 150 -6.26 -11.98 -13.57
N LYS A 151 -5.12 -12.42 -13.03
CA LYS A 151 -4.98 -13.65 -12.23
C LYS A 151 -5.54 -13.56 -10.82
N GLY A 152 -6.09 -12.43 -10.41
CA GLY A 152 -6.79 -12.29 -9.14
C GLY A 152 -6.02 -11.65 -8.00
N TYR A 153 -5.00 -10.85 -8.29
CA TYR A 153 -4.22 -10.13 -7.28
C TYR A 153 -5.10 -9.41 -6.25
N TYR A 154 -6.03 -8.56 -6.71
CA TYR A 154 -6.94 -7.84 -5.82
C TYR A 154 -7.97 -8.76 -5.15
N GLN A 155 -8.46 -9.80 -5.84
CA GLN A 155 -9.39 -10.76 -5.23
C GLN A 155 -8.73 -11.53 -4.07
N ASN A 156 -7.50 -11.97 -4.25
CA ASN A 156 -6.72 -12.62 -3.19
C ASN A 156 -6.53 -11.68 -1.99
N HIS A 157 -6.18 -10.42 -2.25
CA HIS A 157 -6.06 -9.42 -1.21
C HIS A 157 -7.37 -9.24 -0.45
N VAL A 158 -8.49 -9.02 -1.16
CA VAL A 158 -9.81 -8.85 -0.54
C VAL A 158 -10.21 -10.07 0.29
N MET A 159 -9.98 -11.29 -0.21
CA MET A 159 -10.25 -12.53 0.54
C MET A 159 -9.45 -12.62 1.84
N ASN A 160 -8.19 -12.18 1.81
CA ASN A 160 -7.33 -12.18 2.98
C ASN A 160 -7.84 -11.23 4.07
N TYR A 161 -8.34 -10.06 3.69
CA TYR A 161 -8.63 -8.98 4.65
C TYR A 161 -10.10 -8.83 5.05
N ILE A 162 -11.06 -9.32 4.26
CA ILE A 162 -12.50 -9.12 4.51
C ILE A 162 -12.97 -9.63 5.88
N GLN A 163 -12.35 -10.70 6.37
CA GLN A 163 -12.70 -11.32 7.66
C GLN A 163 -12.34 -10.45 8.87
N TYR A 164 -11.49 -9.43 8.69
CA TYR A 164 -11.03 -8.51 9.75
C TYR A 164 -11.79 -7.19 9.76
N LEU A 165 -12.78 -7.04 8.88
CA LEU A 165 -13.66 -5.88 8.83
C LEU A 165 -14.97 -6.15 9.55
N ASP A 166 -15.55 -5.09 10.13
CA ASP A 166 -16.90 -5.14 10.67
C ASP A 166 -17.89 -5.38 9.52
N LYS A 167 -18.78 -6.37 9.68
CA LYS A 167 -19.75 -6.77 8.66
C LYS A 167 -20.74 -5.67 8.29
N ASP A 168 -20.99 -4.73 9.19
CA ASP A 168 -21.90 -3.60 8.95
C ASP A 168 -21.20 -2.40 8.30
N SER A 169 -19.86 -2.38 8.25
CA SER A 169 -19.06 -1.32 7.68
C SER A 169 -19.23 -1.18 6.16
N ALA A 170 -18.92 0.02 5.65
CA ALA A 170 -18.88 0.28 4.21
C ALA A 170 -17.78 -0.54 3.53
N GLU A 171 -16.62 -0.67 4.19
CA GLU A 171 -15.46 -1.44 3.74
C GLU A 171 -15.79 -2.90 3.50
N TYR A 172 -16.48 -3.53 4.44
CA TYR A 172 -16.93 -4.92 4.28
C TYR A 172 -17.89 -5.06 3.09
N LYS A 173 -18.84 -4.13 2.94
CA LYS A 173 -19.81 -4.12 1.82
C LYS A 173 -19.11 -3.93 0.48
N ILE A 174 -18.07 -3.07 0.42
CA ILE A 174 -17.22 -2.90 -0.77
C ILE A 174 -16.52 -4.22 -1.10
N TYR A 175 -15.86 -4.84 -0.14
CA TYR A 175 -15.14 -6.09 -0.35
C TYR A 175 -16.06 -7.24 -0.73
N LYS A 176 -17.20 -7.38 -0.05
CA LYS A 176 -18.21 -8.39 -0.39
C LYS A 176 -18.72 -8.26 -1.82
N SER A 177 -19.02 -7.04 -2.25
CA SER A 177 -19.47 -6.77 -3.62
C SER A 177 -18.35 -6.96 -4.65
N PHE A 178 -17.10 -6.63 -4.30
CA PHE A 178 -15.94 -6.85 -5.15
C PHE A 178 -15.66 -8.35 -5.39
N LEU A 179 -15.91 -9.19 -4.41
CA LEU A 179 -15.84 -10.67 -4.52
C LEU A 179 -17.07 -11.28 -5.19
N GLY A 180 -18.12 -10.53 -5.39
CA GLY A 180 -19.34 -10.98 -6.02
C GLY A 180 -19.21 -11.26 -7.52
N ASN A 181 -20.33 -11.33 -8.21
CA ASN A 181 -20.34 -11.55 -9.64
C ASN A 181 -19.79 -10.33 -10.42
N TYR A 182 -19.62 -10.48 -11.73
CA TYR A 182 -19.10 -9.45 -12.62
C TYR A 182 -19.81 -8.09 -12.47
N PHE A 183 -21.15 -8.09 -12.42
CA PHE A 183 -21.93 -6.86 -12.31
C PHE A 183 -21.76 -6.19 -10.95
N GLN A 184 -21.78 -6.95 -9.86
CA GLN A 184 -21.59 -6.44 -8.50
C GLN A 184 -20.20 -5.81 -8.34
N ARG A 185 -19.15 -6.48 -8.84
CA ARG A 185 -17.77 -5.97 -8.82
C ARG A 185 -17.64 -4.66 -9.58
N ASN A 186 -18.12 -4.61 -10.81
CA ASN A 186 -17.97 -3.41 -11.64
C ASN A 186 -18.88 -2.26 -11.17
N PHE A 187 -20.05 -2.58 -10.63
CA PHE A 187 -20.92 -1.59 -9.99
C PHE A 187 -20.25 -0.91 -8.80
N ILE A 188 -19.57 -1.67 -7.92
CA ILE A 188 -18.91 -1.10 -6.76
C ILE A 188 -17.70 -0.23 -7.15
N ILE A 189 -16.93 -0.67 -8.16
CA ILE A 189 -15.82 0.12 -8.71
C ILE A 189 -16.34 1.44 -9.30
N TRP A 190 -17.42 1.41 -10.04
CA TRP A 190 -18.05 2.61 -10.59
C TRP A 190 -18.62 3.52 -9.49
N LYS A 191 -19.33 2.97 -8.51
CA LYS A 191 -19.97 3.71 -7.41
C LYS A 191 -18.97 4.50 -6.58
N TYR A 192 -17.86 3.88 -6.18
CA TYR A 192 -16.83 4.52 -5.36
C TYR A 192 -15.74 5.21 -6.17
N ASN A 193 -15.61 4.86 -7.44
CA ASN A 193 -14.74 5.52 -8.40
C ASN A 193 -13.33 5.81 -7.82
N THR A 194 -12.83 7.01 -7.97
CA THR A 194 -11.50 7.42 -7.51
C THR A 194 -11.31 7.38 -5.99
N GLN A 195 -12.34 7.11 -5.20
CA GLN A 195 -12.20 6.91 -3.74
C GLN A 195 -11.46 5.60 -3.38
N LEU A 196 -11.36 4.67 -4.33
CA LEU A 196 -10.71 3.37 -4.11
C LEU A 196 -9.19 3.39 -4.26
N MET A 197 -8.62 4.42 -4.89
CA MET A 197 -7.16 4.54 -5.09
C MET A 197 -6.73 6.00 -5.10
N ARG A 198 -5.53 6.29 -4.60
CA ARG A 198 -4.98 7.66 -4.52
C ARG A 198 -4.51 8.18 -5.87
N ASP A 199 -3.89 7.34 -6.71
CA ASP A 199 -3.45 7.69 -8.05
C ASP A 199 -4.56 7.39 -9.07
N ASN A 200 -5.12 8.43 -9.68
CA ASN A 200 -6.19 8.30 -10.68
C ASN A 200 -5.77 7.47 -11.91
N ARG A 201 -4.50 7.50 -12.32
CA ARG A 201 -3.99 6.69 -13.44
C ARG A 201 -4.03 5.19 -13.07
N LYS A 202 -3.61 4.89 -11.84
CA LYS A 202 -3.65 3.52 -11.31
C LYS A 202 -5.10 3.04 -11.19
N PHE A 203 -6.01 3.91 -10.73
CA PHE A 203 -7.44 3.61 -10.68
C PHE A 203 -8.01 3.29 -12.07
N MET A 204 -7.69 4.06 -13.10
CA MET A 204 -8.18 3.81 -14.46
C MET A 204 -7.73 2.43 -14.99
N ILE A 205 -6.47 2.07 -14.79
CA ILE A 205 -5.96 0.75 -15.15
C ILE A 205 -6.69 -0.36 -14.38
N PHE A 206 -6.86 -0.19 -13.06
CA PHE A 206 -7.59 -1.12 -12.21
C PHE A 206 -9.04 -1.32 -12.71
N ALA A 207 -9.76 -0.25 -13.02
CA ALA A 207 -11.13 -0.29 -13.48
C ALA A 207 -11.25 -1.01 -14.84
N VAL A 208 -10.40 -0.64 -15.81
CA VAL A 208 -10.39 -1.29 -17.14
C VAL A 208 -10.08 -2.78 -17.05
N LEU A 209 -9.08 -3.18 -16.25
CA LEU A 209 -8.74 -4.59 -16.10
C LEU A 209 -9.86 -5.40 -15.42
N ASN A 210 -10.62 -4.80 -14.52
CA ASN A 210 -11.78 -5.47 -13.90
C ASN A 210 -12.97 -5.57 -14.86
N LEU A 211 -13.14 -4.63 -15.79
CA LEU A 211 -14.13 -4.73 -16.88
C LEU A 211 -13.79 -5.86 -17.86
N LEU A 212 -12.51 -6.14 -18.08
CA LEU A 212 -12.07 -7.24 -18.95
C LEU A 212 -12.10 -8.61 -18.28
N LYS A 213 -12.30 -8.66 -16.97
CA LYS A 213 -12.32 -9.89 -16.17
C LYS A 213 -13.74 -10.38 -15.93
N PHE A 214 -14.22 -11.25 -16.81
CA PHE A 214 -15.51 -11.94 -16.66
C PHE A 214 -15.47 -13.03 -15.59
#